data_5c8345c2a4a661349515d7b845d75152
#
_entry.id   5c8345c2a4a661349515d7b845d75152
#
_cell.length_a   1.000
_cell.length_b   1.000
_cell.length_c   1.000
_cell.angle_alpha   90.00
_cell.angle_beta   90.00
_cell.angle_gamma   90.00
#
_symmetry.space_group_name_H-M   'P 1'
#
loop_
_entity.id
_entity.type
_entity.pdbx_description
1 polymer ?
#
loop_
_entity_poly.entity_id
_entity_poly.type
_entity_poly.pdbx_seq_one_letter_code
_entity_poly.pdbx_strand_id
1 'polypeptide(L)'
;MNFHAHLFFAPSDQQTASWIREQMISQLPESVRVGPLLLRAAGPLPLPMFQLEYGEEFSQEVRQVMENCRRGRSVLIHPLLADEVAAHTVHAVWLGEPLPLRLDHL
;
A
#
# COMPACT_ATOMS: atom_id res chain seq x y z
N MET A 1 -8.84 10.85 10.20
CA MET A 1 -7.44 10.44 9.93
C MET A 1 -7.37 9.77 8.57
N ASN A 2 -6.33 10.06 7.83
CA ASN A 2 -6.12 9.44 6.51
C ASN A 2 -5.02 8.39 6.57
N PHE A 3 -5.08 7.44 5.63
CA PHE A 3 -4.16 6.32 5.54
C PHE A 3 -3.62 6.16 4.13
N HIS A 4 -2.45 5.56 4.03
CA HIS A 4 -1.92 4.98 2.81
C HIS A 4 -1.84 3.46 2.96
N ALA A 5 -2.14 2.76 1.87
CA ALA A 5 -1.88 1.34 1.75
C ALA A 5 -1.04 1.13 0.49
N HIS A 6 0.12 0.49 0.64
CA HIS A 6 1.07 0.24 -0.45
C HIS A 6 1.12 -1.24 -0.75
N LEU A 7 0.84 -1.62 -1.99
CA LEU A 7 1.08 -2.99 -2.45
C LEU A 7 2.39 -3.03 -3.22
N PHE A 8 3.32 -3.87 -2.77
CA PHE A 8 4.66 -3.99 -3.33
C PHE A 8 4.72 -5.11 -4.36
N PHE A 9 5.57 -4.93 -5.37
CA PHE A 9 5.78 -5.96 -6.38
C PHE A 9 7.22 -5.91 -6.90
N ALA A 10 7.71 -7.07 -7.37
CA ALA A 10 9.02 -7.13 -8.03
C ALA A 10 8.94 -6.46 -9.40
N PRO A 11 10.04 -5.87 -9.90
CA PRO A 11 10.04 -5.27 -11.25
C PRO A 11 9.55 -6.21 -12.36
N SER A 12 9.82 -7.51 -12.24
CA SER A 12 9.37 -8.51 -13.21
C SER A 12 7.88 -8.86 -13.08
N ASP A 13 7.20 -8.34 -12.05
CA ASP A 13 5.81 -8.67 -11.70
C ASP A 13 4.84 -7.56 -12.07
N GLN A 14 5.29 -6.60 -12.88
CA GLN A 14 4.53 -5.39 -13.19
C GLN A 14 3.16 -5.69 -13.82
N GLN A 15 3.09 -6.66 -14.71
CA GLN A 15 1.85 -6.99 -15.41
C GLN A 15 0.80 -7.53 -14.44
N THR A 16 1.19 -8.41 -13.53
CA THR A 16 0.30 -8.93 -12.49
C THR A 16 -0.13 -7.82 -11.53
N ALA A 17 0.80 -6.95 -11.13
CA ALA A 17 0.49 -5.82 -10.26
C ALA A 17 -0.54 -4.88 -10.91
N SER A 18 -0.42 -4.64 -12.21
CA SER A 18 -1.39 -3.83 -12.95
C SER A 18 -2.77 -4.48 -12.93
N TRP A 19 -2.85 -5.78 -13.13
CA TRP A 19 -4.11 -6.52 -13.07
C TRP A 19 -4.74 -6.45 -11.66
N ILE A 20 -3.92 -6.63 -10.62
CA ILE A 20 -4.39 -6.54 -9.23
C ILE A 20 -4.97 -5.15 -8.96
N ARG A 21 -4.27 -4.10 -9.42
CA ARG A 21 -4.72 -2.72 -9.28
C ARG A 21 -6.11 -2.52 -9.89
N GLU A 22 -6.33 -3.04 -11.10
CA GLU A 22 -7.63 -2.95 -11.76
C GLU A 22 -8.72 -3.69 -10.98
N GLN A 23 -8.40 -4.85 -10.41
CA GLN A 23 -9.34 -5.59 -9.56
C GLN A 23 -9.74 -4.78 -8.33
N MET A 24 -8.79 -4.11 -7.71
CA MET A 24 -9.07 -3.28 -6.54
C MET A 24 -9.95 -2.08 -6.91
N ILE A 25 -9.65 -1.40 -8.01
CA ILE A 25 -10.47 -0.28 -8.49
C ILE A 25 -11.92 -0.70 -8.68
N SER A 26 -12.16 -1.89 -9.23
CA SER A 26 -13.52 -2.37 -9.48
C SER A 26 -14.30 -2.70 -8.21
N GLN A 27 -13.61 -2.85 -7.07
CA GLN A 27 -14.22 -3.29 -5.82
C GLN A 27 -14.27 -2.19 -4.75
N LEU A 28 -13.59 -1.07 -4.97
CA LEU A 28 -13.50 0.01 -3.99
C LEU A 28 -14.37 1.21 -4.40
N PRO A 29 -14.89 1.97 -3.42
CA PRO A 29 -15.62 3.19 -3.73
C PRO A 29 -14.71 4.26 -4.32
N GLU A 30 -15.28 5.20 -5.07
CA GLU A 30 -14.54 6.29 -5.69
C GLU A 30 -13.78 7.17 -4.71
N SER A 31 -14.25 7.22 -3.46
CA SER A 31 -13.60 7.99 -2.40
C SER A 31 -12.22 7.44 -2.03
N VAL A 32 -11.93 6.19 -2.38
CA VAL A 32 -10.60 5.61 -2.21
C VAL A 32 -9.80 5.91 -3.48
N ARG A 33 -8.69 6.63 -3.30
CA ARG A 33 -7.84 7.03 -4.43
C ARG A 33 -6.80 5.95 -4.68
N VAL A 34 -6.79 5.43 -5.89
CA VAL A 34 -5.82 4.42 -6.32
C VAL A 34 -4.80 5.06 -7.25
N GLY A 35 -3.56 5.16 -6.79
CA GLY A 35 -2.48 5.78 -7.55
C GLY A 35 -1.95 4.87 -8.66
N PRO A 36 -1.09 5.42 -9.53
CA PRO A 36 -0.48 4.65 -10.60
C PRO A 36 0.59 3.69 -10.05
N LEU A 37 1.05 2.76 -10.91
CA LEU A 37 2.21 1.96 -10.57
C LEU A 37 3.46 2.85 -10.55
N LEU A 38 4.19 2.80 -9.44
CA LEU A 38 5.51 3.41 -9.32
C LEU A 38 6.54 2.29 -9.52
N LEU A 39 7.32 2.39 -10.59
CA LEU A 39 8.16 1.28 -11.07
C LEU A 39 9.54 1.23 -10.41
N ARG A 40 9.74 2.00 -9.34
CA ARG A 40 11.00 2.05 -8.61
C ARG A 40 10.73 2.34 -7.13
N ALA A 41 11.70 2.02 -6.29
CA ALA A 41 11.65 2.36 -4.87
C ALA A 41 11.53 3.87 -4.68
N ALA A 42 10.76 4.29 -3.68
CA ALA A 42 10.52 5.69 -3.38
C ALA A 42 10.51 5.92 -1.88
N GLY A 43 11.27 6.95 -1.39
CA GLY A 43 11.37 7.25 0.03
C GLY A 43 11.79 6.02 0.84
N PRO A 44 11.07 5.68 1.92
CA PRO A 44 11.40 4.51 2.75
C PRO A 44 10.98 3.19 2.12
N LEU A 45 10.26 3.21 1.00
CA LEU A 45 9.65 2.02 0.41
C LEU A 45 10.67 1.30 -0.47
N PRO A 46 10.93 -0.01 -0.23
CA PRO A 46 12.09 -0.69 -0.81
C PRO A 46 11.88 -1.24 -2.22
N LEU A 47 10.63 -1.31 -2.70
CA LEU A 47 10.29 -1.93 -3.97
C LEU A 47 9.33 -1.05 -4.77
N PRO A 48 9.16 -1.31 -6.07
CA PRO A 48 8.02 -0.81 -6.83
C PRO A 48 6.72 -1.08 -6.10
N MET A 49 5.75 -0.18 -6.25
CA MET A 49 4.46 -0.31 -5.56
C MET A 49 3.38 0.52 -6.25
N PHE A 50 2.12 0.30 -5.86
CA PHE A 50 1.08 1.30 -6.06
C PHE A 50 0.39 1.57 -4.72
N GLN A 51 -0.22 2.75 -4.60
CA GLN A 51 -0.71 3.28 -3.33
C GLN A 51 -2.20 3.55 -3.39
N LEU A 52 -2.90 3.20 -2.32
CA LEU A 52 -4.25 3.66 -2.03
C LEU A 52 -4.18 4.76 -0.97
N GLU A 53 -5.01 5.79 -1.13
CA GLU A 53 -5.18 6.84 -0.12
C GLU A 53 -6.66 6.94 0.25
N TYR A 54 -6.96 6.93 1.55
CA TYR A 54 -8.35 6.88 2.02
C TYR A 54 -8.48 7.38 3.45
N GLY A 55 -9.70 7.78 3.82
CA GLY A 55 -10.05 8.11 5.20
C GLY A 55 -10.30 6.86 6.02
N GLU A 56 -10.19 6.99 7.35
CA GLU A 56 -10.34 5.86 8.27
C GLU A 56 -11.71 5.17 8.18
N GLU A 57 -12.74 5.87 7.71
CA GLU A 57 -14.06 5.28 7.50
C GLU A 57 -14.06 4.14 6.49
N PHE A 58 -13.05 4.09 5.61
CA PHE A 58 -12.89 3.04 4.61
C PHE A 58 -11.88 1.97 5.01
N SER A 59 -11.29 2.06 6.21
CA SER A 59 -10.18 1.19 6.62
C SER A 59 -10.50 -0.29 6.54
N GLN A 60 -11.67 -0.69 7.03
CA GLN A 60 -12.06 -2.10 7.04
C GLN A 60 -12.28 -2.62 5.62
N GLU A 61 -12.95 -1.84 4.79
CA GLU A 61 -13.23 -2.21 3.41
C GLU A 61 -11.94 -2.32 2.57
N VAL A 62 -11.05 -1.33 2.71
CA VAL A 62 -9.76 -1.35 2.02
C VAL A 62 -8.94 -2.56 2.44
N ARG A 63 -8.86 -2.83 3.74
CA ARG A 63 -8.10 -3.96 4.25
C ARG A 63 -8.64 -5.28 3.69
N GLN A 64 -9.95 -5.43 3.63
CA GLN A 64 -10.59 -6.64 3.10
C GLN A 64 -10.27 -6.82 1.61
N VAL A 65 -10.39 -5.77 0.81
CA VAL A 65 -10.08 -5.82 -0.62
C VAL A 65 -8.61 -6.10 -0.86
N MET A 66 -7.71 -5.45 -0.09
CA MET A 66 -6.28 -5.70 -0.18
C MET A 66 -5.96 -7.17 0.12
N GLU A 67 -6.51 -7.72 1.20
CA GLU A 67 -6.27 -9.12 1.56
C GLU A 67 -6.76 -10.07 0.47
N ASN A 68 -7.91 -9.79 -0.12
CA ASN A 68 -8.48 -10.65 -1.16
C ASN A 68 -7.72 -10.56 -2.48
N CYS A 69 -7.11 -9.40 -2.78
CA CYS A 69 -6.52 -9.15 -4.10
C CYS A 69 -5.00 -9.24 -4.14
N ARG A 70 -4.29 -9.19 -3.01
CA ARG A 70 -2.83 -9.07 -2.99
C ARG A 70 -2.07 -10.28 -3.55
N ARG A 71 -2.68 -11.44 -3.61
CA ARG A 71 -2.09 -12.66 -4.19
C ARG A 71 -0.68 -12.94 -3.67
N GLY A 72 -0.52 -12.90 -2.34
CA GLY A 72 0.76 -13.16 -1.69
C GLY A 72 1.75 -11.98 -1.66
N ARG A 73 1.44 -10.86 -2.32
CA ARG A 73 2.30 -9.67 -2.26
C ARG A 73 2.17 -9.00 -0.91
N SER A 74 3.25 -8.33 -0.50
CA SER A 74 3.26 -7.58 0.76
C SER A 74 2.51 -6.28 0.63
N VAL A 75 1.76 -5.93 1.66
CA VAL A 75 1.05 -4.65 1.76
C VAL A 75 1.43 -3.97 3.06
N LEU A 76 1.80 -2.69 2.98
CA LEU A 76 2.03 -1.84 4.14
C LEU A 76 0.87 -0.85 4.26
N ILE A 77 0.22 -0.85 5.41
CA ILE A 77 -0.84 0.12 5.73
C ILE A 77 -0.34 1.01 6.85
N HIS A 78 -0.39 2.32 6.66
CA HIS A 78 0.06 3.25 7.69
C HIS A 78 -0.80 4.52 7.71
N PRO A 79 -0.98 5.13 8.91
CA PRO A 79 -1.65 6.42 9.00
C PRO A 79 -0.73 7.53 8.49
N LEU A 80 -1.33 8.66 8.10
CA LEU A 80 -0.60 9.87 7.74
C LEU A 80 -0.42 10.70 9.02
N LEU A 81 0.78 10.68 9.57
CA LEU A 81 1.15 11.36 10.80
C LEU A 81 2.33 12.29 10.55
N ALA A 82 2.44 13.35 11.36
CA ALA A 82 3.61 14.24 11.32
C ALA A 82 4.89 13.47 11.65
N ASP A 83 4.82 12.53 12.59
CA ASP A 83 5.93 11.64 12.89
C ASP A 83 5.92 10.48 11.88
N GLU A 84 6.66 10.63 10.79
CA GLU A 84 6.69 9.65 9.71
C GLU A 84 7.35 8.34 10.12
N VAL A 85 8.34 8.37 11.03
CA VAL A 85 8.98 7.16 11.54
C VAL A 85 7.95 6.33 12.31
N ALA A 86 7.21 6.96 13.23
CA ALA A 86 6.17 6.27 13.98
C ALA A 86 5.07 5.73 13.06
N ALA A 87 4.67 6.50 12.04
CA ALA A 87 3.67 6.08 11.08
C ALA A 87 4.07 4.79 10.36
N HIS A 88 5.35 4.66 9.99
CA HIS A 88 5.87 3.53 9.23
C HIS A 88 6.39 2.38 10.11
N THR A 89 6.33 2.51 11.42
CA THR A 89 6.82 1.48 12.36
C THR A 89 5.76 1.10 13.37
N VAL A 90 5.61 1.87 14.44
CA VAL A 90 4.69 1.55 15.56
C VAL A 90 3.24 1.45 15.11
N HIS A 91 2.83 2.33 14.19
CA HIS A 91 1.45 2.42 13.72
C HIS A 91 1.22 1.71 12.39
N ALA A 92 2.25 1.05 11.84
CA ALA A 92 2.13 0.34 10.58
C ALA A 92 1.54 -1.05 10.76
N VAL A 93 0.76 -1.48 9.76
CA VAL A 93 0.22 -2.83 9.69
C VAL A 93 0.69 -3.45 8.37
N TRP A 94 1.20 -4.67 8.46
CA TRP A 94 1.59 -5.43 7.27
C TRP A 94 0.56 -6.52 6.98
N LEU A 95 0.20 -6.64 5.70
CA LEU A 95 -0.48 -7.83 5.20
C LEU A 95 0.57 -8.63 4.42
N GLY A 96 0.65 -9.93 4.71
CA GLY A 96 1.71 -10.75 4.15
C GLY A 96 3.04 -10.50 4.84
N GLU A 97 4.13 -10.73 4.14
CA GLU A 97 5.48 -10.63 4.70
C GLU A 97 5.93 -9.19 4.85
N PRO A 98 6.38 -8.77 6.05
CA PRO A 98 6.97 -7.45 6.22
C PRO A 98 8.25 -7.30 5.40
N LEU A 99 8.47 -6.10 4.84
CA LEU A 99 9.68 -5.79 4.09
C LEU A 99 10.54 -4.80 4.88
N PRO A 100 11.87 -4.82 4.71
CA PRO A 100 12.74 -3.88 5.39
C PRO A 100 12.58 -2.48 4.79
N LEU A 101 12.07 -1.53 5.58
CA LEU A 101 11.92 -0.14 5.16
C LEU A 101 13.24 0.61 5.31
N ARG A 102 13.46 1.57 4.42
CA ARG A 102 14.62 2.46 4.46
C ARG A 102 14.27 3.72 5.23
N LEU A 103 14.22 3.59 6.57
CA LEU A 103 13.77 4.67 7.46
C LEU A 103 14.67 5.92 7.41
N ASP A 104 15.93 5.76 7.02
CA ASP A 104 16.86 6.86 6.82
C ASP A 104 16.51 7.75 5.63
N HIS A 105 15.53 7.34 4.83
CA HIS A 105 15.01 8.11 3.70
C HIS A 105 13.72 8.86 4.03
N LEU A 106 13.32 8.87 5.29
CA LEU A 106 12.17 9.65 5.75
C LEU A 106 12.53 11.09 6.08
#